data_61228cc5a9736832ed04113ead738569
#
_entry.id   61228cc5a9736832ed04113ead738569
#
_cell.length_a   1.000
_cell.length_b   1.000
_cell.length_c   1.000
_cell.angle_alpha   90.00
_cell.angle_beta   90.00
_cell.angle_gamma   90.00
#
_symmetry.space_group_name_H-M   'P 1'
#
loop_
_entity.id
_entity.type
_entity.pdbx_description
1 polymer ?
#
loop_
_entity_poly.entity_id
_entity_poly.type
_entity_poly.pdbx_seq_one_letter_code
_entity_poly.pdbx_strand_id
1 'polypeptide(L)'
;VRHAARTAGTLAASRFRDEQADRDARDATILALADDLVTVLGGMRGAAMKLGQLLAVIDIGITEPSAREAFADRLKPLFQAAPRWTDAAMMKVLDQELGARRGRIARLEGPIASASIGQVYRGVLDDGRDVAVKIQYPRVDAMVRADLKNMRLLLKVLGRYIPASNAAALSEEIARQVLAELDFAAELRHHRYFADLFAGHPGIAVPQPVDELCSDRVLVTEFLVGEPFAAAAALDQDRRNRLGEAVYRFYCGEMYRTGRFCADPHPGNVLVLPDGRAGFVDFGMTVHLTDEEHAFERDLFTSLLRGDTARVHTLAVQAGFIGRPDLMDAGDLAEYIDHVVGWHLHDGEVTITPETARDAVIAATLPAGGFFDKFEGQMLQAEHALGRRTDMSTVALLGELRATGPWRAIACEVLGLDGPATPMGVAIAEWRDLRGTDAG
;
A
#
# COMPACT_ATOMS: atom_id res chain seq x y z
N VAL A 1 -9.23 26.68 -16.27
CA VAL A 1 -8.53 27.83 -16.85
C VAL A 1 -8.90 29.13 -16.13
N ARG A 2 -10.17 29.40 -15.82
CA ARG A 2 -10.57 30.63 -15.08
C ARG A 2 -10.14 30.63 -13.61
N HIS A 3 -10.09 29.46 -12.94
CA HIS A 3 -9.60 29.34 -11.57
C HIS A 3 -8.06 29.45 -11.48
N ALA A 4 -7.32 28.83 -12.40
CA ALA A 4 -5.86 28.95 -12.45
C ALA A 4 -5.37 30.40 -12.55
N ALA A 5 -6.11 31.25 -13.28
CA ALA A 5 -5.80 32.66 -13.37
C ALA A 5 -6.11 33.45 -12.06
N ARG A 6 -7.15 33.04 -11.33
CA ARG A 6 -7.46 33.60 -10.01
C ARG A 6 -6.43 33.24 -8.95
N THR A 7 -5.97 31.98 -8.98
CA THR A 7 -4.95 31.44 -8.06
C THR A 7 -3.60 32.15 -8.25
N ALA A 8 -3.21 32.39 -9.49
CA ALA A 8 -2.00 33.16 -9.80
C ALA A 8 -2.06 34.62 -9.26
N GLY A 9 -3.24 35.25 -9.32
CA GLY A 9 -3.47 36.57 -8.74
C GLY A 9 -3.35 36.60 -7.21
N THR A 10 -3.82 35.55 -6.53
CA THR A 10 -3.78 35.45 -5.07
C THR A 10 -2.34 35.22 -4.56
N LEU A 11 -1.54 34.41 -5.24
CA LEU A 11 -0.14 34.19 -4.90
C LEU A 11 0.77 35.37 -5.20
N ALA A 12 0.45 36.19 -6.19
CA ALA A 12 1.18 37.42 -6.48
C ALA A 12 0.88 38.54 -5.45
N ALA A 13 -0.28 38.50 -4.81
CA ALA A 13 -0.68 39.45 -3.76
C ALA A 13 -0.10 39.13 -2.37
N SER A 14 0.57 37.96 -2.21
CA SER A 14 1.06 37.45 -0.92
C SER A 14 2.16 38.30 -0.28
N ARG A 15 2.89 39.08 -1.06
CA ARG A 15 3.97 39.96 -0.56
C ARG A 15 3.52 41.09 0.38
N PHE A 16 2.21 41.28 0.58
CA PHE A 16 1.63 42.33 1.39
C PHE A 16 0.67 41.85 2.48
N ARG A 17 0.65 40.55 2.77
CA ARG A 17 -0.23 39.96 3.78
C ARG A 17 0.55 39.52 5.01
N ASP A 18 -0.16 39.51 6.14
CA ASP A 18 0.29 38.92 7.39
C ASP A 18 0.52 37.39 7.18
N GLU A 19 1.56 36.80 7.78
CA GLU A 19 1.94 35.38 7.56
C GLU A 19 0.79 34.40 7.82
N GLN A 20 -0.13 34.70 8.73
CA GLN A 20 -1.30 33.87 9.00
C GLN A 20 -2.33 33.98 7.86
N ALA A 21 -2.59 35.17 7.37
CA ALA A 21 -3.50 35.40 6.25
C ALA A 21 -2.97 34.78 4.94
N ASP A 22 -1.64 34.68 4.80
CA ASP A 22 -1.00 34.00 3.67
C ASP A 22 -1.17 32.45 3.77
N ARG A 23 -1.05 31.89 4.98
CA ARG A 23 -1.31 30.45 5.23
C ARG A 23 -2.77 30.09 4.93
N ASP A 24 -3.71 30.85 5.50
CA ASP A 24 -5.15 30.62 5.27
C ASP A 24 -5.53 30.75 3.79
N ALA A 25 -4.93 31.68 3.06
CA ALA A 25 -5.16 31.86 1.63
C ALA A 25 -4.56 30.72 0.79
N ARG A 26 -3.42 30.16 1.21
CA ARG A 26 -2.81 28.96 0.62
C ARG A 26 -3.71 27.74 0.82
N ASP A 27 -4.12 27.49 2.06
CA ASP A 27 -4.94 26.33 2.41
C ASP A 27 -6.30 26.38 1.68
N ALA A 28 -6.95 27.53 1.63
CA ALA A 28 -8.16 27.75 0.86
C ALA A 28 -7.95 27.48 -0.65
N THR A 29 -6.78 27.83 -1.18
CA THR A 29 -6.41 27.57 -2.58
C THR A 29 -6.23 26.09 -2.84
N ILE A 30 -5.58 25.37 -1.93
CA ILE A 30 -5.35 23.92 -2.04
C ILE A 30 -6.67 23.14 -1.90
N LEU A 31 -7.57 23.59 -1.02
CA LEU A 31 -8.90 23.00 -0.88
C LEU A 31 -9.77 23.18 -2.14
N ALA A 32 -9.70 24.36 -2.77
CA ALA A 32 -10.37 24.60 -4.04
C ALA A 32 -9.78 23.74 -5.17
N LEU A 33 -8.48 23.48 -5.11
CA LEU A 33 -7.80 22.56 -6.00
C LEU A 33 -8.27 21.12 -5.83
N ALA A 34 -8.55 20.67 -4.59
CA ALA A 34 -9.11 19.34 -4.34
C ALA A 34 -10.47 19.16 -5.04
N ASP A 35 -11.33 20.18 -4.98
CA ASP A 35 -12.64 20.15 -5.64
C ASP A 35 -12.51 20.10 -7.17
N ASP A 36 -11.56 20.85 -7.75
CA ASP A 36 -11.24 20.77 -9.18
C ASP A 36 -10.66 19.41 -9.57
N LEU A 37 -9.78 18.83 -8.72
CA LEU A 37 -9.23 17.50 -8.89
C LEU A 37 -10.33 16.43 -8.89
N VAL A 38 -11.23 16.46 -7.92
CA VAL A 38 -12.37 15.53 -7.85
C VAL A 38 -13.25 15.64 -9.08
N THR A 39 -13.50 16.86 -9.56
CA THR A 39 -14.30 17.09 -10.77
C THR A 39 -13.63 16.52 -12.02
N VAL A 40 -12.33 16.71 -12.17
CA VAL A 40 -11.58 16.23 -13.34
C VAL A 40 -11.35 14.71 -13.25
N LEU A 41 -10.94 14.23 -12.08
CA LEU A 41 -10.59 12.82 -11.85
C LEU A 41 -11.83 11.93 -11.70
N GLY A 42 -12.94 12.46 -11.19
CA GLY A 42 -14.21 11.73 -11.09
C GLY A 42 -14.77 11.29 -12.44
N GLY A 43 -14.32 11.90 -13.55
CA GLY A 43 -14.58 11.47 -14.91
C GLY A 43 -13.65 10.36 -15.42
N MET A 44 -12.57 10.07 -14.71
CA MET A 44 -11.59 9.02 -15.05
C MET A 44 -12.06 7.68 -14.49
N ARG A 45 -12.00 6.63 -15.28
CA ARG A 45 -12.62 5.34 -14.93
C ARG A 45 -11.65 4.25 -14.45
N GLY A 46 -10.37 4.46 -14.52
CA GLY A 46 -9.38 3.44 -14.16
C GLY A 46 -8.30 3.93 -13.19
N ALA A 47 -7.77 5.14 -13.40
CA ALA A 47 -6.66 5.69 -12.62
C ALA A 47 -7.13 6.57 -11.44
N ALA A 48 -8.39 7.01 -11.40
CA ALA A 48 -8.89 7.98 -10.43
C ALA A 48 -8.77 7.49 -8.99
N MET A 49 -9.08 6.23 -8.74
CA MET A 49 -9.03 5.63 -7.40
C MET A 49 -7.59 5.60 -6.88
N LYS A 50 -6.65 5.09 -7.69
CA LYS A 50 -5.24 5.00 -7.31
C LYS A 50 -4.61 6.38 -7.15
N LEU A 51 -4.96 7.31 -8.04
CA LEU A 51 -4.52 8.69 -7.94
C LEU A 51 -5.06 9.37 -6.68
N GLY A 52 -6.32 9.15 -6.34
CA GLY A 52 -6.90 9.62 -5.09
C GLY A 52 -6.14 9.09 -3.88
N GLN A 53 -5.88 7.77 -3.83
CA GLN A 53 -5.09 7.13 -2.75
C GLN A 53 -3.70 7.75 -2.62
N LEU A 54 -3.01 7.99 -3.74
CA LEU A 54 -1.69 8.61 -3.76
C LEU A 54 -1.71 10.07 -3.32
N LEU A 55 -2.67 10.86 -3.82
CA LEU A 55 -2.82 12.27 -3.44
C LEU A 55 -3.20 12.46 -1.96
N ALA A 56 -3.88 11.49 -1.35
CA ALA A 56 -4.20 11.53 0.08
C ALA A 56 -2.97 11.32 0.97
N VAL A 57 -1.91 10.69 0.43
CA VAL A 57 -0.66 10.36 1.17
C VAL A 57 0.48 11.34 0.86
N ILE A 58 0.41 12.05 -0.30
CA ILE A 58 1.48 12.95 -0.71
C ILE A 58 1.34 14.30 0.00
N ASP A 59 2.48 14.82 0.45
CA ASP A 59 2.56 16.19 0.95
C ASP A 59 2.41 17.19 -0.22
N ILE A 60 1.28 17.87 -0.22
CA ILE A 60 0.96 18.95 -1.17
C ILE A 60 1.19 20.33 -0.55
N GLY A 61 1.94 20.41 0.57
CA GLY A 61 2.29 21.67 1.24
C GLY A 61 1.16 22.26 2.08
N ILE A 62 0.18 21.45 2.52
CA ILE A 62 -0.84 21.90 3.49
C ILE A 62 -0.21 21.86 4.89
N THR A 63 -0.07 23.03 5.51
CA THR A 63 0.56 23.17 6.82
C THR A 63 -0.40 22.93 7.98
N GLU A 64 -1.68 23.25 7.81
CA GLU A 64 -2.70 23.09 8.84
C GLU A 64 -3.31 21.68 8.85
N PRO A 65 -3.31 20.94 9.99
CA PRO A 65 -3.88 19.61 10.08
C PRO A 65 -5.35 19.52 9.69
N SER A 66 -6.16 20.53 10.08
CA SER A 66 -7.58 20.61 9.74
C SER A 66 -7.83 20.79 8.23
N ALA A 67 -7.01 21.56 7.56
CA ALA A 67 -7.11 21.76 6.12
C ALA A 67 -6.69 20.50 5.35
N ARG A 68 -5.74 19.72 5.89
CA ARG A 68 -5.33 18.43 5.35
C ARG A 68 -6.43 17.38 5.48
N GLU A 69 -7.04 17.27 6.64
CA GLU A 69 -8.19 16.38 6.85
C GLU A 69 -9.33 16.75 5.89
N ALA A 70 -9.63 18.04 5.76
CA ALA A 70 -10.60 18.53 4.80
C ALA A 70 -10.23 18.25 3.34
N PHE A 71 -8.95 18.25 2.98
CA PHE A 71 -8.46 17.85 1.66
C PHE A 71 -8.66 16.35 1.41
N ALA A 72 -8.24 15.50 2.35
CA ALA A 72 -8.43 14.06 2.27
C ALA A 72 -9.92 13.68 2.17
N ASP A 73 -10.77 14.36 2.96
CA ASP A 73 -12.22 14.18 2.90
C ASP A 73 -12.81 14.52 1.53
N ARG A 74 -12.34 15.59 0.89
CA ARG A 74 -12.78 15.95 -0.46
C ARG A 74 -12.37 14.94 -1.52
N LEU A 75 -11.27 14.22 -1.31
CA LEU A 75 -10.82 13.16 -2.24
C LEU A 75 -11.56 11.83 -2.04
N LYS A 76 -12.26 11.61 -0.91
CA LYS A 76 -13.02 10.37 -0.63
C LYS A 76 -13.92 9.90 -1.77
N PRO A 77 -14.64 10.77 -2.53
CA PRO A 77 -15.44 10.31 -3.67
C PRO A 77 -14.63 9.61 -4.75
N LEU A 78 -13.34 9.92 -4.90
CA LEU A 78 -12.48 9.25 -5.87
C LEU A 78 -12.19 7.78 -5.50
N PHE A 79 -12.19 7.46 -4.20
CA PHE A 79 -11.96 6.08 -3.71
C PHE A 79 -13.17 5.18 -3.91
N GLN A 80 -14.37 5.77 -4.04
CA GLN A 80 -15.63 5.03 -4.14
C GLN A 80 -16.13 4.88 -5.58
N ALA A 81 -15.46 5.49 -6.53
CA ALA A 81 -15.91 5.65 -7.92
C ALA A 81 -15.48 4.52 -8.87
N ALA A 82 -15.29 3.28 -8.38
CA ALA A 82 -15.06 2.15 -9.29
C ALA A 82 -16.25 2.00 -10.24
N PRO A 83 -16.05 2.15 -11.57
CA PRO A 83 -17.14 2.02 -12.51
C PRO A 83 -17.63 0.57 -12.52
N ARG A 84 -18.88 0.34 -12.23
CA ARG A 84 -19.49 -0.96 -12.46
C ARG A 84 -19.85 -1.09 -13.94
N TRP A 85 -19.27 -2.08 -14.59
CA TRP A 85 -19.69 -2.50 -15.91
C TRP A 85 -20.86 -3.47 -15.81
N THR A 86 -21.67 -3.55 -16.88
CA THR A 86 -22.76 -4.52 -16.93
C THR A 86 -22.20 -5.95 -16.96
N ASP A 87 -22.89 -6.88 -16.31
CA ASP A 87 -22.49 -8.29 -16.31
C ASP A 87 -22.34 -8.83 -17.74
N ALA A 88 -23.20 -8.43 -18.65
CA ALA A 88 -23.11 -8.84 -20.06
C ALA A 88 -21.78 -8.41 -20.72
N ALA A 89 -21.25 -7.22 -20.38
CA ALA A 89 -19.96 -6.77 -20.90
C ALA A 89 -18.81 -7.54 -20.29
N MET A 90 -18.89 -7.85 -18.99
CA MET A 90 -17.87 -8.64 -18.29
C MET A 90 -17.86 -10.09 -18.75
N MET A 91 -19.04 -10.71 -18.93
CA MET A 91 -19.15 -12.07 -19.46
C MET A 91 -18.58 -12.17 -20.87
N LYS A 92 -18.75 -11.15 -21.71
CA LYS A 92 -18.16 -11.13 -23.04
C LYS A 92 -16.62 -11.16 -22.97
N VAL A 93 -16.01 -10.46 -22.01
CA VAL A 93 -14.55 -10.54 -21.79
C VAL A 93 -14.17 -11.95 -21.35
N LEU A 94 -14.87 -12.50 -20.37
CA LEU A 94 -14.61 -13.85 -19.86
C LEU A 94 -14.72 -14.91 -20.97
N ASP A 95 -15.78 -14.85 -21.79
CA ASP A 95 -16.00 -15.80 -22.88
C ASP A 95 -14.90 -15.68 -23.96
N GLN A 96 -14.46 -14.47 -24.28
CA GLN A 96 -13.38 -14.23 -25.23
C GLN A 96 -12.03 -14.76 -24.74
N GLU A 97 -11.74 -14.54 -23.45
CA GLU A 97 -10.44 -14.94 -22.84
C GLU A 97 -10.35 -16.46 -22.64
N LEU A 98 -11.41 -17.08 -22.19
CA LEU A 98 -11.40 -18.51 -21.87
C LEU A 98 -11.75 -19.40 -23.06
N GLY A 99 -12.55 -18.91 -24.01
CA GLY A 99 -12.99 -19.72 -25.14
C GLY A 99 -13.66 -21.04 -24.70
N ALA A 100 -13.16 -22.18 -25.18
CA ALA A 100 -13.69 -23.49 -24.81
C ALA A 100 -13.53 -23.81 -23.30
N ARG A 101 -12.52 -23.24 -22.63
CA ARG A 101 -12.29 -23.40 -21.18
C ARG A 101 -13.38 -22.78 -20.31
N ARG A 102 -14.18 -21.86 -20.88
CA ARG A 102 -15.30 -21.20 -20.18
C ARG A 102 -16.30 -22.22 -19.63
N GLY A 103 -16.47 -23.35 -20.31
CA GLY A 103 -17.36 -24.44 -19.88
C GLY A 103 -16.98 -25.09 -18.54
N ARG A 104 -15.73 -24.92 -18.09
CA ARG A 104 -15.26 -25.37 -16.76
C ARG A 104 -15.90 -24.62 -15.61
N ILE A 105 -16.39 -23.39 -15.84
CA ILE A 105 -17.11 -22.58 -14.84
C ILE A 105 -18.59 -22.88 -14.98
N ALA A 106 -19.10 -23.78 -14.14
CA ALA A 106 -20.49 -24.25 -14.17
C ALA A 106 -21.49 -23.14 -13.72
N ARG A 107 -21.11 -22.33 -12.73
CA ARG A 107 -21.93 -21.25 -12.20
C ARG A 107 -21.07 -20.03 -11.89
N LEU A 108 -21.63 -18.84 -12.09
CA LEU A 108 -20.99 -17.57 -11.76
C LEU A 108 -22.04 -16.64 -11.15
N GLU A 109 -21.69 -16.04 -10.01
CA GLU A 109 -22.55 -15.15 -9.24
C GLU A 109 -21.79 -13.86 -8.90
N GLY A 110 -22.50 -12.75 -8.82
CA GLY A 110 -21.91 -11.47 -8.47
C GLY A 110 -22.20 -10.36 -9.46
N PRO A 111 -21.36 -9.31 -9.54
CA PRO A 111 -20.02 -9.18 -8.90
C PRO A 111 -20.10 -9.06 -7.37
N ILE A 112 -19.17 -9.75 -6.70
CA ILE A 112 -19.00 -9.70 -5.24
C ILE A 112 -18.10 -8.54 -4.79
N ALA A 113 -17.20 -8.08 -5.68
CA ALA A 113 -16.36 -6.92 -5.48
C ALA A 113 -16.05 -6.21 -6.78
N SER A 114 -15.74 -4.92 -6.68
CA SER A 114 -15.23 -4.10 -7.78
C SER A 114 -13.82 -3.64 -7.42
N ALA A 115 -12.87 -3.88 -8.32
CA ALA A 115 -11.50 -3.39 -8.23
C ALA A 115 -11.32 -2.14 -9.12
N SER A 116 -10.14 -1.49 -9.03
CA SER A 116 -9.79 -0.32 -9.86
C SER A 116 -9.95 -0.59 -11.36
N ILE A 117 -9.57 -1.78 -11.80
CA ILE A 117 -9.48 -2.18 -13.22
C ILE A 117 -10.36 -3.38 -13.60
N GLY A 118 -11.17 -3.92 -12.68
CA GLY A 118 -11.96 -5.13 -12.93
C GLY A 118 -13.06 -5.39 -11.90
N GLN A 119 -13.74 -6.49 -12.08
CA GLN A 119 -14.75 -6.99 -11.15
C GLN A 119 -14.44 -8.44 -10.77
N VAL A 120 -14.78 -8.79 -9.53
CA VAL A 120 -14.60 -10.15 -8.98
C VAL A 120 -15.96 -10.81 -8.83
N TYR A 121 -16.06 -12.03 -9.31
CA TYR A 121 -17.23 -12.89 -9.24
C TYR A 121 -16.95 -14.13 -8.43
N ARG A 122 -17.94 -14.70 -7.76
CA ARG A 122 -17.85 -16.03 -7.20
C ARG A 122 -18.30 -17.04 -8.24
N GLY A 123 -17.50 -18.07 -8.47
CA GLY A 123 -17.82 -19.15 -9.40
C GLY A 123 -17.79 -20.52 -8.73
N VAL A 124 -18.43 -21.49 -9.38
CA VAL A 124 -18.29 -22.91 -9.08
C VAL A 124 -17.82 -23.61 -10.33
N LEU A 125 -16.75 -24.37 -10.23
CA LEU A 125 -16.23 -25.17 -11.34
C LEU A 125 -17.07 -26.42 -11.57
N ASP A 126 -16.88 -27.06 -12.73
CA ASP A 126 -17.52 -28.32 -13.10
C ASP A 126 -17.15 -29.50 -12.17
N ASP A 127 -16.01 -29.40 -11.45
CA ASP A 127 -15.57 -30.36 -10.43
C ASP A 127 -16.08 -30.02 -9.00
N GLY A 128 -16.88 -28.94 -8.87
CA GLY A 128 -17.49 -28.52 -7.60
C GLY A 128 -16.66 -27.57 -6.76
N ARG A 129 -15.44 -27.20 -7.17
CA ARG A 129 -14.62 -26.23 -6.43
C ARG A 129 -15.22 -24.83 -6.51
N ASP A 130 -15.28 -24.12 -5.37
CA ASP A 130 -15.60 -22.70 -5.32
C ASP A 130 -14.37 -21.87 -5.74
N VAL A 131 -14.58 -20.88 -6.60
CA VAL A 131 -13.52 -20.02 -7.14
C VAL A 131 -13.89 -18.54 -7.11
N ALA A 132 -12.90 -17.68 -6.99
CA ALA A 132 -12.99 -16.25 -7.29
C ALA A 132 -12.51 -16.01 -8.73
N VAL A 133 -13.29 -15.27 -9.51
CA VAL A 133 -13.01 -14.95 -10.91
C VAL A 133 -12.86 -13.45 -11.05
N LYS A 134 -11.62 -12.94 -11.11
CA LYS A 134 -11.28 -11.53 -11.34
C LYS A 134 -11.20 -11.29 -12.84
N ILE A 135 -12.01 -10.36 -13.35
CA ILE A 135 -12.11 -10.08 -14.78
C ILE A 135 -11.80 -8.60 -15.00
N GLN A 136 -10.90 -8.28 -15.89
CA GLN A 136 -10.60 -6.89 -16.27
C GLN A 136 -11.77 -6.25 -17.04
N TYR A 137 -11.92 -4.94 -16.84
CA TYR A 137 -12.90 -4.16 -17.60
C TYR A 137 -12.62 -4.19 -19.10
N PRO A 138 -13.68 -4.16 -19.96
CA PRO A 138 -13.50 -4.03 -21.39
C PRO A 138 -12.67 -2.78 -21.74
N ARG A 139 -11.60 -2.94 -22.55
CA ARG A 139 -10.71 -1.86 -23.00
C ARG A 139 -10.05 -1.05 -21.88
N VAL A 140 -9.83 -1.65 -20.71
CA VAL A 140 -9.26 -0.97 -19.56
C VAL A 140 -7.87 -0.38 -19.86
N ASP A 141 -7.05 -1.04 -20.66
CA ASP A 141 -5.75 -0.58 -21.12
C ASP A 141 -5.82 0.78 -21.84
N ALA A 142 -6.76 0.93 -22.79
CA ALA A 142 -6.98 2.18 -23.52
C ALA A 142 -7.50 3.29 -22.59
N MET A 143 -8.38 2.93 -21.65
CA MET A 143 -8.93 3.87 -20.67
C MET A 143 -7.82 4.37 -19.71
N VAL A 144 -7.05 3.46 -19.15
CA VAL A 144 -5.94 3.80 -18.24
C VAL A 144 -4.90 4.67 -18.93
N ARG A 145 -4.49 4.35 -20.16
CA ARG A 145 -3.55 5.18 -20.93
C ARG A 145 -4.08 6.59 -21.20
N ALA A 146 -5.37 6.72 -21.50
CA ALA A 146 -6.00 8.03 -21.65
C ALA A 146 -6.04 8.81 -20.32
N ASP A 147 -6.38 8.16 -19.22
CA ASP A 147 -6.40 8.74 -17.89
C ASP A 147 -5.00 9.20 -17.46
N LEU A 148 -3.97 8.38 -17.68
CA LEU A 148 -2.59 8.74 -17.39
C LEU A 148 -2.10 9.95 -18.21
N LYS A 149 -2.53 10.06 -19.47
CA LYS A 149 -2.22 11.24 -20.32
C LYS A 149 -2.86 12.50 -19.73
N ASN A 150 -4.12 12.42 -19.33
CA ASN A 150 -4.83 13.55 -18.71
C ASN A 150 -4.21 13.95 -17.37
N MET A 151 -3.83 12.96 -16.55
CA MET A 151 -3.14 13.15 -15.28
C MET A 151 -1.78 13.87 -15.45
N ARG A 152 -0.96 13.44 -16.42
CA ARG A 152 0.33 14.10 -16.73
C ARG A 152 0.12 15.57 -17.09
N LEU A 153 -0.92 15.87 -17.87
CA LEU A 153 -1.26 17.25 -18.21
C LEU A 153 -1.68 18.06 -16.98
N LEU A 154 -2.49 17.46 -16.10
CA LEU A 154 -2.94 18.07 -14.86
C LEU A 154 -1.74 18.34 -13.93
N LEU A 155 -0.90 17.34 -13.66
CA LEU A 155 0.29 17.49 -12.81
C LEU A 155 1.28 18.52 -13.36
N LYS A 156 1.42 18.62 -14.69
CA LYS A 156 2.24 19.67 -15.32
C LYS A 156 1.69 21.08 -15.07
N VAL A 157 0.38 21.24 -15.03
CA VAL A 157 -0.26 22.51 -14.69
C VAL A 157 -0.10 22.82 -13.21
N LEU A 158 -0.31 21.83 -12.35
CA LEU A 158 -0.21 21.92 -10.89
C LEU A 158 1.23 22.15 -10.41
N GLY A 159 2.23 21.53 -11.05
CA GLY A 159 3.64 21.70 -10.70
C GLY A 159 4.18 23.13 -10.81
N ARG A 160 3.38 24.06 -11.40
CA ARG A 160 3.67 25.50 -11.36
C ARG A 160 3.27 26.16 -10.03
N TYR A 161 2.44 25.49 -9.25
CA TYR A 161 1.84 26.04 -8.02
C TYR A 161 2.29 25.28 -6.76
N ILE A 162 2.89 24.10 -6.91
CA ILE A 162 3.36 23.27 -5.80
C ILE A 162 4.90 23.24 -5.84
N PRO A 163 5.59 24.01 -4.97
CA PRO A 163 7.02 24.28 -5.11
C PRO A 163 7.96 23.09 -4.87
N ALA A 164 7.53 22.04 -4.15
CA ALA A 164 8.42 20.98 -3.67
C ALA A 164 8.24 19.64 -4.37
N SER A 165 7.25 19.48 -5.23
CA SER A 165 6.98 18.19 -5.81
C SER A 165 7.71 18.04 -7.13
N ASN A 166 8.51 17.00 -7.22
CA ASN A 166 8.94 16.45 -8.50
C ASN A 166 7.71 15.82 -9.19
N ALA A 167 6.80 16.71 -9.67
CA ALA A 167 5.53 16.32 -10.28
C ALA A 167 5.72 15.35 -11.47
N ALA A 168 6.91 15.37 -12.10
CA ALA A 168 7.26 14.44 -13.16
C ALA A 168 7.54 13.05 -12.60
N ALA A 169 8.39 12.93 -11.57
CA ALA A 169 8.69 11.64 -10.92
C ALA A 169 7.43 11.03 -10.29
N LEU A 170 6.60 11.83 -9.65
CA LEU A 170 5.30 11.41 -9.12
C LEU A 170 4.40 10.87 -10.24
N SER A 171 4.31 11.58 -11.37
CA SER A 171 3.52 11.16 -12.52
C SER A 171 4.00 9.83 -13.10
N GLU A 172 5.30 9.62 -13.14
CA GLU A 172 5.92 8.38 -13.64
C GLU A 172 5.67 7.23 -12.68
N GLU A 173 5.78 7.47 -11.37
CA GLU A 173 5.50 6.46 -10.34
C GLU A 173 4.04 6.02 -10.36
N ILE A 174 3.09 6.96 -10.41
CA ILE A 174 1.66 6.65 -10.54
C ILE A 174 1.40 5.86 -11.82
N ALA A 175 2.01 6.28 -12.94
CA ALA A 175 1.84 5.60 -14.21
C ALA A 175 2.36 4.15 -14.14
N ARG A 176 3.51 3.94 -13.51
CA ARG A 176 4.11 2.62 -13.32
C ARG A 176 3.19 1.71 -12.51
N GLN A 177 2.69 2.20 -11.36
CA GLN A 177 1.80 1.44 -10.48
C GLN A 177 0.48 1.06 -11.17
N VAL A 178 -0.18 2.03 -11.81
CA VAL A 178 -1.47 1.79 -12.50
C VAL A 178 -1.30 0.87 -13.71
N LEU A 179 -0.17 0.96 -14.42
CA LEU A 179 0.11 0.06 -15.54
C LEU A 179 0.47 -1.35 -15.07
N ALA A 180 1.13 -1.50 -13.92
CA ALA A 180 1.41 -2.79 -13.32
C ALA A 180 0.12 -3.56 -12.96
N GLU A 181 -0.92 -2.87 -12.49
CA GLU A 181 -2.22 -3.50 -12.22
C GLU A 181 -2.86 -4.13 -13.47
N LEU A 182 -2.50 -3.69 -14.70
CA LEU A 182 -3.04 -4.27 -15.93
C LEU A 182 -2.41 -5.62 -16.29
N ASP A 183 -1.27 -5.97 -15.71
CA ASP A 183 -0.52 -7.20 -16.03
C ASP A 183 -0.98 -8.38 -15.15
N PHE A 184 -2.12 -8.98 -15.49
CA PHE A 184 -2.61 -10.18 -14.80
C PHE A 184 -1.69 -11.39 -14.95
N ALA A 185 -0.85 -11.42 -15.97
CA ALA A 185 0.15 -12.48 -16.09
C ALA A 185 1.27 -12.30 -15.03
N ALA A 186 1.68 -11.05 -14.74
CA ALA A 186 2.58 -10.79 -13.61
C ALA A 186 1.90 -11.07 -12.27
N GLU A 187 0.65 -10.60 -12.08
CA GLU A 187 -0.12 -10.87 -10.86
C GLU A 187 -0.26 -12.38 -10.62
N LEU A 188 -0.52 -13.18 -11.64
CA LEU A 188 -0.59 -14.65 -11.54
C LEU A 188 0.75 -15.27 -11.09
N ARG A 189 1.89 -14.78 -11.63
CA ARG A 189 3.21 -15.26 -11.20
C ARG A 189 3.49 -14.95 -9.73
N HIS A 190 3.12 -13.76 -9.28
CA HIS A 190 3.27 -13.34 -7.89
C HIS A 190 2.32 -14.11 -6.98
N HIS A 191 1.07 -14.26 -7.40
CA HIS A 191 0.06 -15.01 -6.66
C HIS A 191 0.50 -16.45 -6.42
N ARG A 192 0.96 -17.13 -7.47
CA ARG A 192 1.49 -18.50 -7.39
C ARG A 192 2.66 -18.60 -6.40
N TYR A 193 3.60 -17.65 -6.47
CA TYR A 193 4.71 -17.59 -5.52
C TYR A 193 4.23 -17.52 -4.07
N PHE A 194 3.30 -16.63 -3.75
CA PHE A 194 2.81 -16.51 -2.37
C PHE A 194 1.91 -17.68 -1.98
N ALA A 195 1.10 -18.22 -2.88
CA ALA A 195 0.29 -19.40 -2.61
C ALA A 195 1.16 -20.63 -2.26
N ASP A 196 2.26 -20.83 -2.99
CA ASP A 196 3.23 -21.90 -2.71
C ASP A 196 4.00 -21.63 -1.40
N LEU A 197 4.43 -20.36 -1.19
CA LEU A 197 5.16 -19.96 0.00
C LEU A 197 4.37 -20.21 1.28
N PHE A 198 3.08 -19.87 1.28
CA PHE A 198 2.20 -19.94 2.44
C PHE A 198 1.31 -21.19 2.47
N ALA A 199 1.58 -22.21 1.62
CA ALA A 199 0.81 -23.46 1.64
C ALA A 199 0.86 -24.13 3.02
N GLY A 200 -0.30 -24.26 3.70
CA GLY A 200 -0.38 -24.85 5.04
C GLY A 200 0.16 -23.98 6.17
N HIS A 201 0.42 -22.70 5.94
CA HIS A 201 0.93 -21.76 6.97
C HIS A 201 -0.10 -21.58 8.10
N PRO A 202 0.33 -21.57 9.40
CA PRO A 202 -0.58 -21.57 10.54
C PRO A 202 -1.37 -20.27 10.75
N GLY A 203 -0.89 -19.12 10.25
CA GLY A 203 -1.53 -17.82 10.46
C GLY A 203 -1.96 -17.11 9.17
N ILE A 204 -1.51 -17.57 8.00
CA ILE A 204 -1.70 -16.90 6.69
C ILE A 204 -2.32 -17.89 5.72
N ALA A 205 -3.27 -17.44 4.92
CA ALA A 205 -3.84 -18.18 3.81
C ALA A 205 -3.77 -17.35 2.53
N VAL A 206 -3.30 -18.00 1.46
CA VAL A 206 -3.29 -17.44 0.10
C VAL A 206 -4.02 -18.46 -0.78
N PRO A 207 -5.07 -18.04 -1.55
CA PRO A 207 -5.81 -18.95 -2.40
C PRO A 207 -4.94 -19.47 -3.54
N GLN A 208 -5.05 -20.74 -3.89
CA GLN A 208 -4.32 -21.31 -5.03
C GLN A 208 -4.92 -20.81 -6.36
N PRO A 209 -4.12 -20.39 -7.33
CA PRO A 209 -4.62 -20.08 -8.66
C PRO A 209 -5.04 -21.34 -9.42
N VAL A 210 -6.06 -21.19 -10.27
CA VAL A 210 -6.52 -22.23 -11.21
C VAL A 210 -5.92 -21.89 -12.57
N ASP A 211 -4.67 -22.25 -12.76
CA ASP A 211 -3.82 -21.80 -13.87
C ASP A 211 -4.46 -21.99 -15.25
N GLU A 212 -5.12 -23.13 -15.45
CA GLU A 212 -5.78 -23.44 -16.71
C GLU A 212 -6.99 -22.51 -17.04
N LEU A 213 -7.46 -21.74 -16.06
CA LEU A 213 -8.53 -20.76 -16.22
C LEU A 213 -8.05 -19.32 -16.13
N CYS A 214 -6.74 -19.09 -16.04
CA CYS A 214 -6.14 -17.77 -16.07
C CYS A 214 -5.75 -17.34 -17.49
N SER A 215 -5.72 -16.02 -17.72
CA SER A 215 -5.29 -15.38 -18.96
C SER A 215 -4.76 -13.98 -18.68
N ASP A 216 -4.40 -13.23 -19.71
CA ASP A 216 -3.93 -11.83 -19.58
C ASP A 216 -4.98 -10.89 -18.95
N ARG A 217 -6.25 -11.29 -18.91
CA ARG A 217 -7.38 -10.44 -18.45
C ARG A 217 -8.32 -11.15 -17.48
N VAL A 218 -8.07 -12.40 -17.17
CA VAL A 218 -8.86 -13.21 -16.23
C VAL A 218 -7.91 -13.92 -15.27
N LEU A 219 -8.15 -13.74 -13.97
CA LEU A 219 -7.47 -14.46 -12.91
C LEU A 219 -8.50 -15.27 -12.14
N VAL A 220 -8.30 -16.58 -12.06
CA VAL A 220 -9.16 -17.50 -11.33
C VAL A 220 -8.36 -18.15 -10.21
N THR A 221 -8.89 -18.04 -8.99
CA THR A 221 -8.26 -18.60 -7.78
C THR A 221 -9.28 -19.39 -6.98
N GLU A 222 -8.85 -20.19 -6.03
CA GLU A 222 -9.72 -20.72 -4.98
C GLU A 222 -10.51 -19.58 -4.32
N PHE A 223 -11.72 -19.86 -3.89
CA PHE A 223 -12.52 -18.89 -3.14
C PHE A 223 -12.27 -19.05 -1.65
N LEU A 224 -11.63 -18.06 -1.03
CA LEU A 224 -11.48 -18.03 0.43
C LEU A 224 -12.80 -17.60 1.07
N VAL A 225 -13.39 -18.48 1.86
CA VAL A 225 -14.56 -18.14 2.69
C VAL A 225 -14.05 -17.37 3.91
N GLY A 226 -14.30 -16.08 3.92
CA GLY A 226 -13.88 -15.17 5.00
C GLY A 226 -14.72 -13.89 5.01
N GLU A 227 -14.67 -13.20 6.14
CA GLU A 227 -15.31 -11.91 6.31
C GLU A 227 -14.37 -10.78 5.88
N PRO A 228 -14.88 -9.64 5.41
CA PRO A 228 -14.07 -8.45 5.16
C PRO A 228 -13.29 -8.01 6.40
N PHE A 229 -12.11 -7.39 6.22
CA PHE A 229 -11.25 -6.90 7.29
C PHE A 229 -12.00 -6.08 8.37
N ALA A 230 -12.96 -5.26 7.96
CA ALA A 230 -13.79 -4.47 8.87
C ALA A 230 -14.56 -5.31 9.92
N ALA A 231 -14.84 -6.59 9.63
CA ALA A 231 -15.46 -7.49 10.58
C ALA A 231 -14.57 -7.81 11.78
N ALA A 232 -13.26 -7.57 11.68
CA ALA A 232 -12.33 -7.72 12.79
C ALA A 232 -12.66 -6.81 13.98
N ALA A 233 -13.39 -5.72 13.79
CA ALA A 233 -13.85 -4.84 14.87
C ALA A 233 -14.74 -5.58 15.90
N ALA A 234 -15.43 -6.65 15.48
CA ALA A 234 -16.27 -7.47 16.35
C ALA A 234 -15.52 -8.61 17.07
N LEU A 235 -14.26 -8.83 16.74
CA LEU A 235 -13.44 -9.86 17.37
C LEU A 235 -12.99 -9.43 18.77
N ASP A 236 -12.71 -10.42 19.63
CA ASP A 236 -11.99 -10.19 20.88
C ASP A 236 -10.55 -9.72 20.63
N GLN A 237 -9.91 -9.18 21.66
CA GLN A 237 -8.56 -8.62 21.55
C GLN A 237 -7.52 -9.65 21.09
N ASP A 238 -7.59 -10.87 21.59
CA ASP A 238 -6.63 -11.92 21.25
C ASP A 238 -6.69 -12.31 19.75
N ARG A 239 -7.90 -12.36 19.19
CA ARG A 239 -8.09 -12.61 17.77
C ARG A 239 -7.61 -11.43 16.92
N ARG A 240 -7.86 -10.20 17.37
CA ARG A 240 -7.33 -9.00 16.69
C ARG A 240 -5.81 -8.97 16.72
N ASN A 241 -5.20 -9.33 17.85
CA ASN A 241 -3.74 -9.41 17.99
C ASN A 241 -3.15 -10.45 17.04
N ARG A 242 -3.73 -11.65 16.97
CA ARG A 242 -3.28 -12.69 16.02
C ARG A 242 -3.44 -12.27 14.57
N LEU A 243 -4.56 -11.64 14.23
CA LEU A 243 -4.77 -11.10 12.89
C LEU A 243 -3.73 -10.02 12.56
N GLY A 244 -3.45 -9.12 13.51
CA GLY A 244 -2.43 -8.07 13.38
C GLY A 244 -1.04 -8.66 13.19
N GLU A 245 -0.68 -9.69 13.94
CA GLU A 245 0.60 -10.40 13.77
C GLU A 245 0.72 -11.04 12.38
N ALA A 246 -0.34 -11.69 11.88
CA ALA A 246 -0.35 -12.26 10.54
C ALA A 246 -0.20 -11.17 9.46
N VAL A 247 -0.89 -10.04 9.60
CA VAL A 247 -0.78 -8.87 8.71
C VAL A 247 0.65 -8.31 8.72
N TYR A 248 1.24 -8.14 9.89
CA TYR A 248 2.62 -7.67 10.04
C TYR A 248 3.61 -8.63 9.36
N ARG A 249 3.53 -9.94 9.65
CA ARG A 249 4.42 -10.94 9.08
C ARG A 249 4.32 -11.02 7.56
N PHE A 250 3.11 -10.87 7.01
CA PHE A 250 2.90 -10.91 5.57
C PHE A 250 3.46 -9.67 4.86
N TYR A 251 3.12 -8.48 5.30
CA TYR A 251 3.51 -7.25 4.59
C TYR A 251 4.91 -6.77 4.92
N CYS A 252 5.27 -6.67 6.20
CA CYS A 252 6.60 -6.23 6.63
C CYS A 252 7.58 -7.40 6.73
N GLY A 253 7.17 -8.52 7.31
CA GLY A 253 8.05 -9.65 7.55
C GLY A 253 8.66 -10.23 6.28
N GLU A 254 7.89 -10.40 5.21
CA GLU A 254 8.36 -11.01 3.97
C GLU A 254 9.40 -10.16 3.24
N MET A 255 9.34 -8.83 3.35
CA MET A 255 10.37 -7.92 2.81
C MET A 255 11.75 -8.27 3.36
N TYR A 256 11.84 -8.48 4.68
CA TYR A 256 13.12 -8.78 5.34
C TYR A 256 13.51 -10.26 5.25
N ARG A 257 12.54 -11.17 5.12
CA ARG A 257 12.79 -12.61 5.08
C ARG A 257 13.21 -13.09 3.69
N THR A 258 12.51 -12.68 2.65
CA THR A 258 12.67 -13.19 1.29
C THR A 258 13.09 -12.14 0.26
N GLY A 259 13.05 -10.85 0.59
CA GLY A 259 13.23 -9.75 -0.35
C GLY A 259 12.08 -9.63 -1.36
N ARG A 260 10.98 -10.40 -1.18
CA ARG A 260 9.79 -10.30 -2.02
C ARG A 260 8.58 -10.06 -1.16
N PHE A 261 7.85 -8.97 -1.39
CA PHE A 261 6.73 -8.55 -0.58
C PHE A 261 5.62 -7.89 -1.40
N CYS A 262 4.39 -7.96 -0.87
CA CYS A 262 3.26 -7.23 -1.43
C CYS A 262 3.29 -5.79 -0.91
N ALA A 263 3.36 -4.81 -1.81
CA ALA A 263 3.53 -3.39 -1.47
C ALA A 263 2.21 -2.59 -1.45
N ASP A 264 1.08 -3.27 -1.31
CA ASP A 264 -0.25 -2.64 -1.23
C ASP A 264 -1.07 -3.13 -0.02
N PRO A 265 -0.62 -2.87 1.23
CA PRO A 265 -1.41 -3.16 2.42
C PRO A 265 -2.70 -2.34 2.42
N HIS A 266 -3.83 -3.01 2.17
CA HIS A 266 -5.14 -2.38 2.11
C HIS A 266 -6.19 -3.29 2.76
N PRO A 267 -7.18 -2.75 3.54
CA PRO A 267 -8.22 -3.57 4.17
C PRO A 267 -8.99 -4.46 3.19
N GLY A 268 -9.18 -4.00 1.95
CA GLY A 268 -9.87 -4.74 0.90
C GLY A 268 -9.13 -5.99 0.41
N ASN A 269 -7.83 -6.10 0.72
CA ASN A 269 -6.97 -7.22 0.30
C ASN A 269 -6.79 -8.27 1.41
N VAL A 270 -7.41 -8.05 2.60
CA VAL A 270 -7.29 -8.92 3.78
C VAL A 270 -8.66 -9.44 4.19
N LEU A 271 -8.78 -10.75 4.35
CA LEU A 271 -9.96 -11.43 4.83
C LEU A 271 -9.72 -12.03 6.22
N VAL A 272 -10.75 -12.01 7.05
CA VAL A 272 -10.79 -12.69 8.35
C VAL A 272 -11.39 -14.08 8.16
N LEU A 273 -10.58 -15.13 8.24
CA LEU A 273 -11.06 -16.48 8.02
C LEU A 273 -11.66 -17.10 9.29
N PRO A 274 -12.63 -18.04 9.16
CA PRO A 274 -13.28 -18.67 10.30
C PRO A 274 -12.33 -19.45 11.21
N ASP A 275 -11.21 -19.95 10.66
CA ASP A 275 -10.16 -20.69 11.40
C ASP A 275 -9.18 -19.75 12.12
N GLY A 276 -9.36 -18.43 12.00
CA GLY A 276 -8.55 -17.41 12.65
C GLY A 276 -7.30 -16.98 11.87
N ARG A 277 -7.09 -17.51 10.66
CA ARG A 277 -6.02 -17.04 9.77
C ARG A 277 -6.41 -15.74 9.06
N ALA A 278 -5.40 -14.99 8.64
CA ALA A 278 -5.55 -13.90 7.68
C ALA A 278 -5.50 -14.45 6.25
N GLY A 279 -6.50 -14.13 5.43
CA GLY A 279 -6.51 -14.43 4.00
C GLY A 279 -6.03 -13.23 3.18
N PHE A 280 -5.10 -13.43 2.24
CA PHE A 280 -4.60 -12.37 1.36
C PHE A 280 -4.96 -12.70 -0.08
N VAL A 281 -5.53 -11.73 -0.82
CA VAL A 281 -6.21 -12.00 -2.10
C VAL A 281 -5.74 -11.15 -3.30
N ASP A 282 -4.85 -10.17 -3.10
CA ASP A 282 -4.34 -9.32 -4.18
C ASP A 282 -2.81 -9.25 -4.15
N PHE A 283 -2.16 -9.51 -5.30
CA PHE A 283 -0.70 -9.58 -5.47
C PHE A 283 -0.21 -8.73 -6.66
N GLY A 284 -1.07 -7.84 -7.17
CA GLY A 284 -0.77 -6.98 -8.30
C GLY A 284 0.41 -6.03 -8.06
N MET A 285 0.61 -5.61 -6.80
CA MET A 285 1.74 -4.78 -6.40
C MET A 285 2.77 -5.57 -5.60
N THR A 286 3.46 -6.50 -6.24
CA THR A 286 4.56 -7.25 -5.62
C THR A 286 5.90 -6.65 -6.03
N VAL A 287 6.76 -6.40 -5.04
CA VAL A 287 8.14 -5.97 -5.21
C VAL A 287 9.07 -7.16 -5.01
N HIS A 288 10.11 -7.22 -5.81
CA HIS A 288 11.20 -8.16 -5.69
C HIS A 288 12.51 -7.36 -5.63
N LEU A 289 13.10 -7.30 -4.46
CA LEU A 289 14.41 -6.68 -4.24
C LEU A 289 15.49 -7.55 -4.88
N THR A 290 16.50 -6.92 -5.42
CA THR A 290 17.76 -7.61 -5.77
C THR A 290 18.45 -8.10 -4.48
N ASP A 291 19.38 -9.04 -4.60
CA ASP A 291 20.14 -9.55 -3.45
C ASP A 291 20.86 -8.42 -2.69
N GLU A 292 21.35 -7.40 -3.42
CA GLU A 292 22.02 -6.24 -2.84
C GLU A 292 21.04 -5.34 -2.08
N GLU A 293 19.89 -5.04 -2.66
CA GLU A 293 18.83 -4.25 -2.00
C GLU A 293 18.28 -4.98 -0.79
N HIS A 294 18.06 -6.29 -0.88
CA HIS A 294 17.59 -7.09 0.23
C HIS A 294 18.61 -7.11 1.39
N ALA A 295 19.90 -7.33 1.08
CA ALA A 295 20.95 -7.28 2.07
C ALA A 295 21.05 -5.89 2.74
N PHE A 296 20.89 -4.82 1.96
CA PHE A 296 20.84 -3.45 2.47
C PHE A 296 19.68 -3.22 3.44
N GLU A 297 18.45 -3.60 3.06
CA GLU A 297 17.27 -3.45 3.92
C GLU A 297 17.40 -4.25 5.22
N ARG A 298 17.95 -5.46 5.14
CA ARG A 298 18.22 -6.28 6.34
C ARG A 298 19.28 -5.64 7.25
N ASP A 299 20.36 -5.10 6.70
CA ASP A 299 21.41 -4.42 7.46
C ASP A 299 20.86 -3.16 8.15
N LEU A 300 20.09 -2.35 7.40
CA LEU A 300 19.46 -1.15 7.94
C LEU A 300 18.53 -1.49 9.11
N PHE A 301 17.60 -2.45 8.93
CA PHE A 301 16.66 -2.80 9.98
C PHE A 301 17.31 -3.51 11.17
N THR A 302 18.31 -4.37 10.92
CA THR A 302 19.11 -4.98 11.99
C THR A 302 19.84 -3.92 12.81
N SER A 303 20.42 -2.91 12.16
CA SER A 303 21.11 -1.81 12.83
C SER A 303 20.15 -0.96 13.66
N LEU A 304 18.92 -0.73 13.16
CA LEU A 304 17.85 -0.07 13.91
C LEU A 304 17.50 -0.85 15.18
N LEU A 305 17.23 -2.15 15.06
CA LEU A 305 16.87 -3.02 16.20
C LEU A 305 18.00 -3.14 17.23
N ARG A 306 19.25 -2.98 16.82
CA ARG A 306 20.44 -2.96 17.70
C ARG A 306 20.74 -1.60 18.30
N GLY A 307 20.05 -0.54 17.87
CA GLY A 307 20.32 0.83 18.31
C GLY A 307 21.65 1.40 17.78
N ASP A 308 22.19 0.84 16.68
CA ASP A 308 23.41 1.34 16.03
C ASP A 308 23.10 2.57 15.16
N THR A 309 22.88 3.69 15.82
CA THR A 309 22.47 4.96 15.16
C THR A 309 23.50 5.45 14.16
N ALA A 310 24.80 5.20 14.38
CA ALA A 310 25.86 5.61 13.47
C ALA A 310 25.82 4.80 12.17
N ARG A 311 25.61 3.50 12.26
CA ARG A 311 25.42 2.63 11.08
C ARG A 311 24.16 2.99 10.31
N VAL A 312 23.04 3.20 11.02
CA VAL A 312 21.76 3.62 10.43
C VAL A 312 21.92 4.92 9.66
N HIS A 313 22.60 5.93 10.25
CA HIS A 313 22.87 7.20 9.57
C HIS A 313 23.69 6.99 8.28
N THR A 314 24.77 6.18 8.36
CA THR A 314 25.59 5.87 7.18
C THR A 314 24.76 5.25 6.06
N LEU A 315 23.93 4.25 6.38
CA LEU A 315 23.07 3.57 5.42
C LEU A 315 21.99 4.52 4.85
N ALA A 316 21.41 5.38 5.69
CA ALA A 316 20.40 6.35 5.27
C ALA A 316 20.96 7.38 4.26
N VAL A 317 22.21 7.80 4.45
CA VAL A 317 22.93 8.66 3.49
C VAL A 317 23.19 7.90 2.18
N GLN A 318 23.66 6.65 2.26
CA GLN A 318 23.93 5.82 1.08
C GLN A 318 22.68 5.56 0.25
N ALA A 319 21.52 5.34 0.89
CA ALA A 319 20.23 5.15 0.21
C ALA A 319 19.65 6.44 -0.36
N GLY A 320 20.26 7.61 -0.12
CA GLY A 320 19.70 8.90 -0.52
C GLY A 320 18.50 9.33 0.32
N PHE A 321 18.26 8.67 1.47
CA PHE A 321 17.21 9.05 2.40
C PHE A 321 17.53 10.38 3.08
N ILE A 322 18.81 10.66 3.36
CA ILE A 322 19.31 11.94 3.85
C ILE A 322 19.97 12.69 2.70
N GLY A 323 19.32 13.72 2.18
CA GLY A 323 19.86 14.58 1.12
C GLY A 323 20.94 15.57 1.60
N ARG A 324 20.84 15.99 2.87
CA ARG A 324 21.71 16.97 3.50
C ARG A 324 22.32 16.41 4.80
N PRO A 325 23.35 15.54 4.70
CA PRO A 325 24.00 14.95 5.90
C PRO A 325 24.72 15.98 6.77
N ASP A 326 24.97 17.18 6.27
CA ASP A 326 25.48 18.32 7.02
C ASP A 326 24.45 18.95 7.97
N LEU A 327 23.15 18.72 7.74
CA LEU A 327 22.04 19.24 8.53
C LEU A 327 21.35 18.20 9.42
N MET A 328 21.59 16.90 9.20
CA MET A 328 20.98 15.80 9.95
C MET A 328 22.06 14.86 10.47
N ASP A 329 22.33 14.93 11.75
CA ASP A 329 23.26 13.99 12.39
C ASP A 329 22.56 12.67 12.80
N ALA A 330 23.34 11.73 13.38
CA ALA A 330 22.80 10.42 13.79
C ALA A 330 21.79 10.53 14.94
N GLY A 331 21.88 11.55 15.78
CA GLY A 331 20.93 11.81 16.87
C GLY A 331 19.59 12.33 16.34
N ASP A 332 19.64 13.33 15.45
CA ASP A 332 18.48 13.85 14.75
C ASP A 332 17.74 12.74 14.01
N LEU A 333 18.48 11.87 13.29
CA LEU A 333 17.91 10.76 12.56
C LEU A 333 17.24 9.75 13.50
N ALA A 334 17.87 9.44 14.65
CA ALA A 334 17.32 8.52 15.64
C ALA A 334 16.00 9.04 16.22
N GLU A 335 15.93 10.34 16.53
CA GLU A 335 14.68 10.97 16.99
C GLU A 335 13.58 10.90 15.93
N TYR A 336 13.89 11.20 14.67
CA TYR A 336 12.94 11.07 13.57
C TYR A 336 12.44 9.63 13.40
N ILE A 337 13.35 8.66 13.40
CA ILE A 337 13.03 7.23 13.27
C ILE A 337 12.11 6.76 14.39
N ASP A 338 12.36 7.20 15.63
CA ASP A 338 11.51 6.83 16.78
C ASP A 338 10.05 7.32 16.58
N HIS A 339 9.87 8.49 16.03
CA HIS A 339 8.53 9.00 15.70
C HIS A 339 7.82 8.21 14.59
N VAL A 340 8.56 7.68 13.61
CA VAL A 340 7.98 7.03 12.43
C VAL A 340 7.81 5.53 12.64
N VAL A 341 8.83 4.86 13.14
CA VAL A 341 8.88 3.40 13.27
C VAL A 341 9.22 2.92 14.69
N GLY A 342 9.17 3.79 15.69
CA GLY A 342 9.47 3.46 17.08
C GLY A 342 8.66 2.28 17.62
N TRP A 343 7.42 2.11 17.14
CA TRP A 343 6.59 0.97 17.49
C TRP A 343 7.21 -0.40 17.16
N HIS A 344 8.14 -0.48 16.20
CA HIS A 344 8.94 -1.66 15.92
C HIS A 344 10.15 -1.81 16.87
N LEU A 345 10.57 -0.74 17.52
CA LEU A 345 11.86 -0.67 18.21
C LEU A 345 11.72 -0.84 19.73
N HIS A 346 10.51 -0.64 20.27
CA HIS A 346 10.28 -0.75 21.71
C HIS A 346 10.19 -2.21 22.18
N ASP A 347 10.82 -2.49 23.33
CA ASP A 347 10.73 -3.79 23.99
C ASP A 347 9.32 -4.01 24.59
N GLY A 348 8.89 -5.28 24.62
CA GLY A 348 7.62 -5.68 25.18
C GLY A 348 6.44 -5.53 24.21
N GLU A 349 5.24 -5.55 24.78
CA GLU A 349 4.01 -5.44 24.00
C GLU A 349 3.66 -3.97 23.75
N VAL A 350 3.40 -3.64 22.49
CA VAL A 350 2.97 -2.31 22.06
C VAL A 350 1.60 -2.42 21.41
N THR A 351 0.65 -1.61 21.86
CA THR A 351 -0.67 -1.48 21.23
C THR A 351 -0.61 -0.39 20.17
N ILE A 352 -0.90 -0.74 18.93
CA ILE A 352 -1.02 0.22 17.84
C ILE A 352 -2.46 0.71 17.80
N THR A 353 -2.69 1.96 18.22
CA THR A 353 -4.00 2.59 18.12
C THR A 353 -4.14 3.33 16.79
N PRO A 354 -5.36 3.70 16.36
CA PRO A 354 -5.54 4.56 15.19
C PRO A 354 -4.79 5.89 15.30
N GLU A 355 -4.67 6.41 16.50
CA GLU A 355 -3.95 7.65 16.81
C GLU A 355 -2.44 7.43 16.62
N THR A 356 -1.87 6.37 17.21
CA THR A 356 -0.46 6.00 17.04
C THR A 356 -0.10 5.79 15.56
N ALA A 357 -0.95 5.07 14.83
CA ALA A 357 -0.75 4.82 13.40
C ALA A 357 -0.80 6.13 12.59
N ARG A 358 -1.76 7.01 12.88
CA ARG A 358 -1.87 8.31 12.24
C ARG A 358 -0.65 9.18 12.52
N ASP A 359 -0.18 9.23 13.78
CA ASP A 359 0.97 10.05 14.17
C ASP A 359 2.25 9.57 13.48
N ALA A 360 2.46 8.25 13.37
CA ALA A 360 3.57 7.66 12.63
C ALA A 360 3.52 8.02 11.12
N VAL A 361 2.34 7.92 10.50
CA VAL A 361 2.15 8.30 9.08
C VAL A 361 2.37 9.81 8.88
N ILE A 362 1.87 10.64 9.79
CA ILE A 362 2.11 12.09 9.74
C ILE A 362 3.60 12.39 9.88
N ALA A 363 4.29 11.79 10.84
CA ALA A 363 5.72 12.00 11.03
C ALA A 363 6.53 11.60 9.79
N ALA A 364 6.14 10.50 9.12
CA ALA A 364 6.80 10.01 7.91
C ALA A 364 6.56 10.92 6.68
N THR A 365 5.36 11.50 6.58
CA THR A 365 4.96 12.29 5.40
C THR A 365 5.18 13.78 5.57
N LEU A 366 5.25 14.24 6.81
CA LEU A 366 5.37 15.65 7.18
C LEU A 366 6.35 15.78 8.34
N PRO A 367 7.64 15.81 8.07
CA PRO A 367 8.63 16.04 9.09
C PRO A 367 8.38 17.38 9.80
N ALA A 368 7.63 17.35 10.91
CA ALA A 368 7.43 18.52 11.76
C ALA A 368 8.68 18.78 12.61
N GLY A 369 8.76 19.97 13.22
CA GLY A 369 9.80 20.23 14.23
C GLY A 369 11.23 20.43 13.70
N GLY A 370 11.39 20.99 12.47
CA GLY A 370 12.73 21.30 11.94
C GLY A 370 13.39 20.20 11.12
N PHE A 371 12.70 19.05 10.91
CA PHE A 371 13.21 18.00 10.02
C PHE A 371 12.97 18.29 8.55
N PHE A 372 12.01 19.16 8.21
CA PHE A 372 11.65 19.45 6.81
C PHE A 372 12.84 19.92 5.96
N ASP A 373 13.61 20.87 6.47
CA ASP A 373 14.79 21.40 5.77
C ASP A 373 15.92 20.37 5.68
N LYS A 374 15.95 19.40 6.62
CA LYS A 374 16.98 18.36 6.70
C LYS A 374 16.79 17.27 5.63
N PHE A 375 15.55 17.10 5.13
CA PHE A 375 15.21 16.18 4.03
C PHE A 375 15.29 16.83 2.64
N GLU A 376 15.67 18.10 2.54
CA GLU A 376 15.88 18.74 1.25
C GLU A 376 16.92 17.98 0.42
N GLY A 377 16.58 17.70 -0.84
CA GLY A 377 17.45 16.93 -1.74
C GLY A 377 17.40 15.40 -1.56
N GLN A 378 16.43 14.88 -0.81
CA GLN A 378 16.17 13.44 -0.71
C GLN A 378 15.96 12.83 -2.11
N MET A 379 16.64 11.73 -2.40
CA MET A 379 16.57 10.99 -3.67
C MET A 379 16.44 9.48 -3.38
N LEU A 380 15.39 9.09 -2.68
CA LEU A 380 15.15 7.70 -2.34
C LEU A 380 14.85 6.87 -3.61
N GLN A 381 15.50 5.71 -3.75
CA GLN A 381 15.20 4.77 -4.83
C GLN A 381 13.78 4.23 -4.68
N ALA A 382 13.15 3.89 -5.81
CA ALA A 382 11.73 3.54 -5.85
C ALA A 382 11.39 2.32 -4.98
N GLU A 383 12.27 1.34 -4.94
CA GLU A 383 12.12 0.09 -4.18
C GLU A 383 12.14 0.35 -2.67
N HIS A 384 13.07 1.19 -2.19
CA HIS A 384 13.13 1.63 -0.81
C HIS A 384 11.92 2.48 -0.41
N ALA A 385 11.44 3.34 -1.33
CA ALA A 385 10.23 4.13 -1.11
C ALA A 385 8.98 3.24 -0.96
N LEU A 386 8.88 2.17 -1.77
CA LEU A 386 7.78 1.20 -1.68
C LEU A 386 7.82 0.41 -0.36
N GLY A 387 9.01 0.01 0.13
CA GLY A 387 9.18 -0.60 1.43
C GLY A 387 8.69 0.30 2.56
N ARG A 388 9.13 1.57 2.60
CA ARG A 388 8.66 2.55 3.60
C ARG A 388 7.15 2.77 3.54
N ARG A 389 6.59 2.87 2.33
CA ARG A 389 5.13 2.97 2.15
C ARG A 389 4.40 1.74 2.68
N THR A 390 4.95 0.55 2.47
CA THR A 390 4.38 -0.70 2.98
C THR A 390 4.34 -0.69 4.50
N ASP A 391 5.41 -0.26 5.17
CA ASP A 391 5.43 -0.11 6.63
C ASP A 391 4.34 0.85 7.11
N MET A 392 4.20 2.04 6.46
CA MET A 392 3.18 3.03 6.83
C MET A 392 1.75 2.52 6.63
N SER A 393 1.51 1.82 5.54
CA SER A 393 0.18 1.25 5.29
C SER A 393 -0.12 0.07 6.22
N THR A 394 0.89 -0.70 6.59
CA THR A 394 0.75 -1.80 7.56
C THR A 394 0.43 -1.28 8.96
N VAL A 395 1.14 -0.24 9.43
CA VAL A 395 0.84 0.34 10.76
C VAL A 395 -0.58 0.90 10.81
N ALA A 396 -1.12 1.42 9.70
CA ALA A 396 -2.52 1.85 9.62
C ALA A 396 -3.49 0.67 9.81
N LEU A 397 -3.25 -0.48 9.16
CA LEU A 397 -4.06 -1.70 9.37
C LEU A 397 -3.98 -2.19 10.82
N LEU A 398 -2.77 -2.20 11.41
CA LEU A 398 -2.60 -2.57 12.82
C LEU A 398 -3.36 -1.62 13.76
N GLY A 399 -3.39 -0.32 13.42
CA GLY A 399 -4.15 0.69 14.15
C GLY A 399 -5.66 0.46 14.08
N GLU A 400 -6.21 0.12 12.91
CA GLU A 400 -7.62 -0.24 12.77
C GLU A 400 -7.99 -1.46 13.62
N LEU A 401 -7.11 -2.45 13.72
CA LEU A 401 -7.27 -3.63 14.57
C LEU A 401 -7.10 -3.30 16.07
N ARG A 402 -6.48 -2.18 16.43
CA ARG A 402 -5.97 -1.92 17.77
C ARG A 402 -5.12 -3.09 18.25
N ALA A 403 -4.26 -3.60 17.38
CA ALA A 403 -3.48 -4.79 17.63
C ALA A 403 -2.39 -4.52 18.67
N THR A 404 -2.24 -5.45 19.61
CA THR A 404 -1.17 -5.45 20.62
C THR A 404 -0.25 -6.62 20.33
N GLY A 405 1.06 -6.36 20.32
CA GLY A 405 2.04 -7.40 20.10
C GLY A 405 3.46 -6.97 20.43
N PRO A 406 4.38 -7.94 20.58
CA PRO A 406 5.80 -7.71 20.80
C PRO A 406 6.52 -7.47 19.45
N TRP A 407 6.18 -6.37 18.77
CA TRP A 407 6.56 -6.12 17.36
C TRP A 407 8.07 -6.17 17.13
N ARG A 408 8.86 -5.64 18.07
CA ARG A 408 10.32 -5.74 18.04
C ARG A 408 10.82 -7.19 18.08
N ALA A 409 10.27 -8.01 18.96
CA ALA A 409 10.66 -9.41 19.07
C ALA A 409 10.26 -10.20 17.81
N ILE A 410 9.08 -9.93 17.22
CA ILE A 410 8.66 -10.50 15.95
C ILE A 410 9.61 -10.08 14.81
N ALA A 411 10.05 -8.81 14.80
CA ALA A 411 11.02 -8.33 13.81
C ALA A 411 12.38 -9.05 13.95
N CYS A 412 12.87 -9.22 15.19
CA CYS A 412 14.09 -9.98 15.47
C CYS A 412 13.98 -11.44 15.02
N GLU A 413 12.84 -12.10 15.29
CA GLU A 413 12.56 -13.46 14.80
C GLU A 413 12.60 -13.53 13.26
N VAL A 414 11.92 -12.60 12.57
CA VAL A 414 11.87 -12.54 11.11
C VAL A 414 13.26 -12.37 10.48
N LEU A 415 14.11 -11.58 11.10
CA LEU A 415 15.50 -11.36 10.67
C LEU A 415 16.44 -12.53 11.05
N GLY A 416 15.98 -13.49 11.84
CA GLY A 416 16.79 -14.60 12.34
C GLY A 416 17.79 -14.16 13.43
N LEU A 417 17.51 -13.05 14.13
CA LEU A 417 18.34 -12.55 15.23
C LEU A 417 17.98 -13.25 16.55
N ASP A 418 16.71 -13.65 16.71
CA ASP A 418 16.20 -14.32 17.89
C ASP A 418 15.25 -15.46 17.46
N GLY A 419 14.92 -16.35 18.42
CA GLY A 419 13.96 -17.43 18.24
C GLY A 419 12.50 -16.93 18.18
N PRO A 420 11.52 -17.87 18.07
CA PRO A 420 10.10 -17.53 17.99
C PRO A 420 9.63 -16.64 19.13
N ALA A 421 9.01 -15.52 18.80
CA ALA A 421 8.60 -14.48 19.75
C ALA A 421 7.18 -14.68 20.32
N THR A 422 6.36 -15.46 19.62
CA THR A 422 4.92 -15.60 19.91
C THR A 422 4.48 -17.05 19.73
N PRO A 423 3.28 -17.45 20.20
CA PRO A 423 2.70 -18.76 19.86
C PRO A 423 2.57 -18.98 18.35
N MET A 424 2.28 -17.94 17.56
CA MET A 424 2.28 -18.02 16.10
C MET A 424 3.69 -18.25 15.56
N GLY A 425 4.70 -17.56 16.09
CA GLY A 425 6.10 -17.76 15.73
C GLY A 425 6.57 -19.21 15.96
N VAL A 426 6.18 -19.82 17.11
CA VAL A 426 6.44 -21.23 17.38
C VAL A 426 5.80 -22.14 16.34
N ALA A 427 4.51 -21.93 16.06
CA ALA A 427 3.79 -22.71 15.06
C ALA A 427 4.39 -22.54 13.64
N ILE A 428 4.90 -21.35 13.31
CA ILE A 428 5.60 -21.09 12.03
C ILE A 428 6.93 -21.86 11.97
N ALA A 429 7.70 -21.89 13.06
CA ALA A 429 8.94 -22.66 13.12
C ALA A 429 8.67 -24.15 12.90
N GLU A 430 7.70 -24.74 13.62
CA GLU A 430 7.28 -26.14 13.43
C GLU A 430 6.82 -26.43 11.99
N TRP A 431 6.01 -25.52 11.40
CA TRP A 431 5.56 -25.65 10.02
C TRP A 431 6.71 -25.61 9.00
N ARG A 432 7.74 -24.76 9.23
CA ARG A 432 8.94 -24.70 8.38
C ARG A 432 9.76 -25.97 8.47
N ASP A 433 9.96 -26.50 9.67
CA ASP A 433 10.69 -27.73 9.90
C ASP A 433 10.04 -28.92 9.16
N LEU A 434 8.70 -29.01 9.22
CA LEU A 434 7.94 -30.04 8.50
C LEU A 434 8.07 -29.94 6.98
N ARG A 435 8.30 -28.76 6.44
CA ARG A 435 8.48 -28.53 4.99
C ARG A 435 9.92 -28.72 4.52
N GLY A 436 10.86 -28.90 5.43
CA GLY A 436 12.29 -28.95 5.08
C GLY A 436 12.81 -27.64 4.46
N THR A 437 12.12 -26.54 4.67
CA THR A 437 12.55 -25.23 4.21
C THR A 437 13.50 -24.66 5.25
N ASP A 438 14.80 -24.99 5.14
CA ASP A 438 15.83 -24.25 5.85
C ASP A 438 15.70 -22.77 5.55
N ALA A 439 15.65 -21.99 6.62
CA ALA A 439 15.68 -20.53 6.53
C ALA A 439 17.03 -20.12 5.94
N GLY A 440 17.02 -19.79 4.68
CA GLY A 440 18.15 -19.15 4.02
C GLY A 440 18.07 -17.64 4.18
#